data_cac87772f5067be2ff2b39ead405263f
#
_entry.id   cac87772f5067be2ff2b39ead405263f
#
_cell.length_a   1.000
_cell.length_b   1.000
_cell.length_c   1.000
_cell.angle_alpha   90.00
_cell.angle_beta   90.00
_cell.angle_gamma   90.00
#
_symmetry.space_group_name_H-M   'P 1'
#
loop_
_entity.id
_entity.type
_entity.pdbx_description
1 polymer ?
#
loop_
_entity_poly.entity_id
_entity_poly.type
_entity_poly.pdbx_seq_one_letter_code
_entity_poly.pdbx_strand_id
1 'polypeptide(L)'
;MNFDFNNPYLSTRIPIFARNVVSTSHPLASQAGLRILQQGGNAVDAAIATAAVMTLVEPVSNGLGSDAFCILWDGKELHGLNASGPAPKAWTPEYFKAKYGADATTPPMRGIDSVTVPGAVRGWVALSDRFGKLPFADLLAPAIDIAERGYLVPPVVQGKWAAATPLLGSQPGFAQTFLPWGRAPAIGELFRFTAAARALKAIARTKGEAYYNGEIAEALAKFSKEQGGALTVADLAAYQPEWVKPISRDYRGHTLHEIPPNGQGIAALIALGILEKFDIASLPVDSVASQHLQIEAMKLAFADVYRYVSEPSSMTVTPAQMLDDAYLASRARLVDVKKAQDFKAGNPVKGGTIYLTAADERGMMVSFIQSNYMGFGSGCVEPGYGISLQNRGHGFSLKAESPNVVAPGKRPFHTIIPAFLTKDGQPVMSFGVMGGNMQPQGHMQTLVRMLDYGQNPQAACDAPRWRFNAGLEINVEAAMNPATVQGLRDLGHHLDVIDDSYQDFGAGQFIWRAGEPSVEGYVAASDPRRDGLAAGY
;
A
#
# COMPACT_ATOMS: atom_id res chain seq x y z
N MET A 1 29.50 10.70 -11.43
CA MET A 1 28.81 10.26 -12.66
C MET A 1 27.95 11.43 -13.12
N ASN A 2 28.14 11.93 -14.35
CA ASN A 2 27.48 13.17 -14.85
C ASN A 2 26.43 12.85 -15.93
N PHE A 3 25.65 11.77 -15.75
CA PHE A 3 24.53 11.49 -16.64
C PHE A 3 23.27 12.21 -16.17
N ASP A 4 22.47 12.71 -17.11
CA ASP A 4 21.08 13.06 -16.87
C ASP A 4 20.28 11.76 -16.81
N PHE A 5 19.58 11.52 -15.69
CA PHE A 5 18.74 10.35 -15.49
C PHE A 5 17.27 10.59 -15.90
N ASN A 6 16.93 11.78 -16.38
CA ASN A 6 15.67 12.02 -17.06
C ASN A 6 15.73 11.36 -18.44
N ASN A 7 14.89 10.34 -18.64
CA ASN A 7 14.84 9.68 -19.93
C ASN A 7 13.94 10.48 -20.90
N PRO A 8 14.52 11.11 -21.96
CA PRO A 8 13.73 11.91 -22.90
C PRO A 8 12.88 11.05 -23.87
N TYR A 9 13.08 9.75 -23.87
CA TYR A 9 12.35 8.81 -24.72
C TYR A 9 11.40 7.96 -23.88
N LEU A 10 10.20 7.70 -24.40
CA LEU A 10 9.27 6.76 -23.79
C LEU A 10 9.89 5.36 -23.78
N SER A 11 9.98 4.75 -22.60
CA SER A 11 10.36 3.34 -22.47
C SER A 11 9.12 2.47 -22.37
N THR A 12 9.05 1.40 -23.15
CA THR A 12 8.00 0.39 -23.08
C THR A 12 8.48 -0.79 -22.28
N ARG A 13 7.69 -1.20 -21.28
CA ARG A 13 7.86 -2.49 -20.61
C ARG A 13 6.95 -3.51 -21.27
N ILE A 14 7.43 -4.75 -21.40
CA ILE A 14 6.62 -5.88 -21.85
C ILE A 14 6.26 -6.75 -20.66
N PRO A 15 5.11 -7.43 -20.66
CA PRO A 15 4.78 -8.37 -19.60
C PRO A 15 5.74 -9.55 -19.58
N ILE A 16 6.03 -10.08 -18.38
CA ILE A 16 6.89 -11.23 -18.17
C ILE A 16 6.01 -12.49 -18.09
N PHE A 17 6.41 -13.53 -18.80
CA PHE A 17 5.78 -14.86 -18.76
C PHE A 17 6.68 -15.83 -18.00
N ALA A 18 6.20 -16.42 -16.90
CA ALA A 18 6.99 -17.33 -16.08
C ALA A 18 6.10 -18.23 -15.20
N ARG A 19 6.64 -19.37 -14.75
CA ARG A 19 5.95 -20.27 -13.82
C ARG A 19 6.16 -19.88 -12.36
N ASN A 20 7.27 -19.24 -12.07
CA ASN A 20 7.61 -18.69 -10.76
C ASN A 20 7.92 -17.19 -10.95
N VAL A 21 7.24 -16.30 -10.24
CA VAL A 21 7.34 -14.87 -10.53
C VAL A 21 7.17 -14.01 -9.28
N VAL A 22 7.92 -12.89 -9.26
CA VAL A 22 7.81 -11.83 -8.23
C VAL A 22 7.76 -10.48 -8.94
N SER A 23 6.87 -9.60 -8.51
CA SER A 23 6.78 -8.22 -9.00
C SER A 23 6.67 -7.23 -7.84
N THR A 24 7.56 -6.22 -7.83
CA THR A 24 7.54 -5.13 -6.85
C THR A 24 8.24 -3.87 -7.38
N SER A 25 8.24 -2.79 -6.60
CA SER A 25 8.72 -1.47 -7.00
C SER A 25 10.25 -1.28 -6.97
N HIS A 26 11.03 -2.33 -6.61
CA HIS A 26 12.49 -2.26 -6.63
C HIS A 26 13.13 -3.57 -7.11
N PRO A 27 14.11 -3.53 -8.07
CA PRO A 27 14.67 -4.74 -8.70
C PRO A 27 15.40 -5.65 -7.72
N LEU A 28 16.13 -5.10 -6.73
CA LEU A 28 16.82 -5.93 -5.72
C LEU A 28 15.84 -6.74 -4.87
N ALA A 29 14.66 -6.21 -4.59
CA ALA A 29 13.64 -6.91 -3.83
C ALA A 29 12.97 -8.00 -4.67
N SER A 30 12.66 -7.75 -5.95
CA SER A 30 12.17 -8.79 -6.86
C SER A 30 13.17 -9.94 -7.00
N GLN A 31 14.47 -9.63 -7.13
CA GLN A 31 15.54 -10.63 -7.21
C GLN A 31 15.66 -11.44 -5.92
N ALA A 32 15.51 -10.81 -4.75
CA ALA A 32 15.53 -11.52 -3.47
C ALA A 32 14.40 -12.56 -3.36
N GLY A 33 13.17 -12.17 -3.69
CA GLY A 33 12.04 -13.09 -3.73
C GLY A 33 12.24 -14.23 -4.75
N LEU A 34 12.74 -13.90 -5.95
CA LEU A 34 13.04 -14.89 -6.99
C LEU A 34 14.11 -15.90 -6.52
N ARG A 35 15.15 -15.41 -5.85
CA ARG A 35 16.18 -16.29 -5.24
C ARG A 35 15.58 -17.27 -4.24
N ILE A 36 14.64 -16.84 -3.41
CA ILE A 36 13.95 -17.72 -2.45
C ILE A 36 13.12 -18.78 -3.18
N LEU A 37 12.41 -18.45 -4.26
CA LEU A 37 11.71 -19.42 -5.11
C LEU A 37 12.68 -20.45 -5.70
N GLN A 38 13.83 -20.02 -6.24
CA GLN A 38 14.88 -20.88 -6.78
C GLN A 38 15.52 -21.80 -5.73
N GLN A 39 15.54 -21.38 -4.47
CA GLN A 39 15.99 -22.21 -3.33
C GLN A 39 14.93 -23.21 -2.86
N GLY A 40 13.81 -23.30 -3.54
CA GLY A 40 12.71 -24.23 -3.24
C GLY A 40 11.67 -23.69 -2.27
N GLY A 41 11.71 -22.41 -1.94
CA GLY A 41 10.64 -21.70 -1.22
C GLY A 41 9.33 -21.68 -2.00
N ASN A 42 8.28 -21.20 -1.37
CA ASN A 42 6.99 -20.96 -2.00
C ASN A 42 6.73 -19.45 -2.17
N ALA A 43 5.57 -19.08 -2.72
CA ALA A 43 5.23 -17.67 -2.95
C ALA A 43 5.16 -16.83 -1.66
N VAL A 44 4.79 -17.43 -0.51
CA VAL A 44 4.81 -16.75 0.80
C VAL A 44 6.24 -16.48 1.27
N ASP A 45 7.13 -17.46 1.14
CA ASP A 45 8.56 -17.28 1.46
C ASP A 45 9.17 -16.15 0.62
N ALA A 46 8.88 -16.15 -0.69
CA ALA A 46 9.32 -15.11 -1.62
C ALA A 46 8.78 -13.73 -1.24
N ALA A 47 7.50 -13.63 -0.89
CA ALA A 47 6.87 -12.39 -0.48
C ALA A 47 7.51 -11.80 0.79
N ILE A 48 7.82 -12.63 1.79
CA ILE A 48 8.50 -12.20 3.03
C ILE A 48 9.90 -11.68 2.74
N ALA A 49 10.69 -12.41 1.94
CA ALA A 49 12.04 -11.98 1.58
C ALA A 49 12.03 -10.67 0.78
N THR A 50 11.09 -10.55 -0.16
CA THR A 50 10.86 -9.31 -0.92
C THR A 50 10.50 -8.16 0.01
N ALA A 51 9.54 -8.34 0.93
CA ALA A 51 9.11 -7.34 1.90
C ALA A 51 10.26 -6.89 2.81
N ALA A 52 11.08 -7.82 3.30
CA ALA A 52 12.23 -7.51 4.13
C ALA A 52 13.27 -6.65 3.38
N VAL A 53 13.58 -6.99 2.13
CA VAL A 53 14.49 -6.18 1.30
C VAL A 53 13.90 -4.80 1.01
N MET A 54 12.59 -4.71 0.75
CA MET A 54 11.91 -3.42 0.50
C MET A 54 12.06 -2.44 1.65
N THR A 55 12.15 -2.90 2.92
CA THR A 55 12.39 -2.00 4.07
C THR A 55 13.71 -1.25 4.00
N LEU A 56 14.66 -1.75 3.23
CA LEU A 56 16.00 -1.19 3.07
C LEU A 56 16.14 -0.33 1.81
N VAL A 57 15.64 -0.86 0.68
CA VAL A 57 15.90 -0.30 -0.65
C VAL A 57 14.87 0.75 -1.07
N GLU A 58 13.72 0.81 -0.42
CA GLU A 58 12.70 1.86 -0.58
C GLU A 58 12.28 2.43 0.78
N PRO A 59 13.22 2.96 1.60
CA PRO A 59 12.91 3.46 2.95
C PRO A 59 11.99 4.67 2.95
N VAL A 60 11.85 5.33 1.80
CA VAL A 60 10.93 6.44 1.56
C VAL A 60 9.46 6.04 1.69
N SER A 61 9.13 4.76 1.56
CA SER A 61 7.75 4.27 1.52
C SER A 61 7.40 3.30 2.64
N ASN A 62 8.39 2.59 3.18
CA ASN A 62 8.20 1.57 4.20
C ASN A 62 9.44 1.39 5.08
N GLY A 63 9.37 0.51 6.08
CA GLY A 63 10.46 0.19 7.01
C GLY A 63 10.08 -0.94 7.95
N LEU A 64 10.98 -1.32 8.85
CA LEU A 64 10.70 -2.33 9.88
C LEU A 64 9.60 -1.89 10.87
N GLY A 65 9.34 -0.58 10.96
CA GLY A 65 8.25 0.00 11.75
C GLY A 65 6.95 0.22 10.98
N SER A 66 6.72 -0.50 9.88
CA SER A 66 5.52 -0.44 9.04
C SER A 66 4.37 -1.31 9.57
N ASP A 67 3.19 -1.08 8.97
CA ASP A 67 2.06 -2.02 8.96
C ASP A 67 2.02 -2.81 7.66
N ALA A 68 1.31 -3.96 7.64
CA ALA A 68 1.14 -4.79 6.46
C ALA A 68 -0.27 -5.39 6.37
N PHE A 69 -0.71 -5.67 5.14
CA PHE A 69 -1.86 -6.53 4.85
C PHE A 69 -1.50 -7.54 3.76
N CYS A 70 -2.19 -8.68 3.77
CA CYS A 70 -2.02 -9.71 2.77
C CYS A 70 -3.35 -10.35 2.40
N ILE A 71 -3.54 -10.64 1.11
CA ILE A 71 -4.49 -11.65 0.62
C ILE A 71 -3.68 -12.69 -0.12
N LEU A 72 -3.89 -13.95 0.19
CA LEU A 72 -3.20 -15.04 -0.47
C LEU A 72 -4.14 -16.17 -0.84
N TRP A 73 -3.86 -16.82 -1.96
CA TRP A 73 -4.41 -18.09 -2.38
C TRP A 73 -3.39 -19.19 -2.06
N ASP A 74 -3.77 -20.14 -1.23
CA ASP A 74 -2.87 -21.20 -0.77
C ASP A 74 -2.83 -22.46 -1.68
N GLY A 75 -3.53 -22.39 -2.81
CA GLY A 75 -3.77 -23.50 -3.72
C GLY A 75 -5.18 -24.10 -3.59
N LYS A 76 -5.96 -23.67 -2.59
CA LYS A 76 -7.32 -24.17 -2.31
C LYS A 76 -8.32 -23.06 -2.02
N GLU A 77 -7.94 -22.11 -1.17
CA GLU A 77 -8.82 -21.02 -0.72
C GLU A 77 -8.07 -19.71 -0.48
N LEU A 78 -8.83 -18.61 -0.38
CA LEU A 78 -8.30 -17.29 -0.05
C LEU A 78 -8.24 -17.06 1.45
N HIS A 79 -7.09 -16.51 1.89
CA HIS A 79 -6.87 -16.05 3.25
C HIS A 79 -6.54 -14.56 3.26
N GLY A 80 -7.06 -13.83 4.23
CA GLY A 80 -6.70 -12.43 4.49
C GLY A 80 -5.94 -12.28 5.80
N LEU A 81 -4.92 -11.45 5.82
CA LEU A 81 -4.17 -11.09 7.02
C LEU A 81 -4.19 -9.57 7.21
N ASN A 82 -4.70 -9.12 8.35
CA ASN A 82 -4.61 -7.75 8.81
C ASN A 82 -3.48 -7.65 9.84
N ALA A 83 -2.36 -7.10 9.43
CA ALA A 83 -1.23 -6.80 10.29
C ALA A 83 -1.05 -5.27 10.46
N SER A 84 -2.16 -4.55 10.68
CA SER A 84 -2.14 -3.16 11.16
C SER A 84 -2.12 -3.10 12.68
N GLY A 85 -1.35 -2.16 13.21
CA GLY A 85 -1.21 -2.04 14.66
C GLY A 85 -2.20 -1.07 15.29
N PRO A 86 -2.59 -1.34 16.54
CA PRO A 86 -3.51 -0.49 17.31
C PRO A 86 -2.81 0.74 17.89
N ALA A 87 -3.62 1.69 18.34
CA ALA A 87 -3.20 2.81 19.17
C ALA A 87 -2.60 2.32 20.52
N PRO A 88 -1.54 2.96 21.04
CA PRO A 88 -1.10 2.75 22.41
C PRO A 88 -2.24 2.89 23.41
N LYS A 89 -2.23 2.11 24.49
CA LYS A 89 -3.30 2.12 25.50
C LYS A 89 -3.50 3.46 26.19
N ALA A 90 -2.52 4.33 26.17
CA ALA A 90 -2.61 5.66 26.74
C ALA A 90 -3.31 6.69 25.83
N TRP A 91 -3.59 6.36 24.58
CA TRP A 91 -4.16 7.32 23.63
C TRP A 91 -5.67 7.47 23.78
N THR A 92 -6.08 8.72 24.08
CA THR A 92 -7.48 9.18 24.10
C THR A 92 -7.56 10.54 23.40
N PRO A 93 -8.74 11.05 23.04
CA PRO A 93 -8.87 12.43 22.56
C PRO A 93 -8.30 13.46 23.53
N GLU A 94 -8.47 13.24 24.86
CA GLU A 94 -7.99 14.13 25.93
C GLU A 94 -6.45 14.15 25.98
N TYR A 95 -5.78 12.99 25.79
CA TYR A 95 -4.32 12.90 25.69
C TYR A 95 -3.79 13.86 24.61
N PHE A 96 -4.38 13.83 23.43
CA PHE A 96 -3.96 14.68 22.33
C PHE A 96 -4.31 16.15 22.54
N LYS A 97 -5.52 16.45 23.01
CA LYS A 97 -5.97 17.81 23.26
C LYS A 97 -5.16 18.51 24.35
N ALA A 98 -4.78 17.79 25.40
CA ALA A 98 -3.90 18.31 26.45
C ALA A 98 -2.50 18.67 25.92
N LYS A 99 -1.99 17.91 24.94
CA LYS A 99 -0.63 18.06 24.41
C LYS A 99 -0.54 19.00 23.22
N TYR A 100 -1.55 19.01 22.35
CA TYR A 100 -1.56 19.72 21.06
C TYR A 100 -2.60 20.86 20.96
N GLY A 101 -3.35 21.09 22.01
CA GLY A 101 -4.38 22.15 22.11
C GLY A 101 -5.81 21.60 21.98
N ALA A 102 -6.75 22.32 22.61
CA ALA A 102 -8.17 21.93 22.67
C ALA A 102 -8.83 21.82 21.29
N ASP A 103 -8.36 22.60 20.31
CA ASP A 103 -8.87 22.64 18.95
C ASP A 103 -8.27 21.57 18.02
N ALA A 104 -7.36 20.72 18.52
CA ALA A 104 -6.80 19.62 17.74
C ALA A 104 -7.92 18.68 17.26
N THR A 105 -7.94 18.39 15.96
CA THR A 105 -8.95 17.54 15.32
C THR A 105 -8.42 16.16 14.91
N THR A 106 -7.10 16.01 14.85
CA THR A 106 -6.38 14.75 14.51
C THR A 106 -5.10 14.68 15.34
N PRO A 107 -4.55 13.47 15.58
CA PRO A 107 -3.16 13.34 16.04
C PRO A 107 -2.18 14.01 15.07
N PRO A 108 -0.96 14.36 15.52
CA PRO A 108 0.03 15.04 14.67
C PRO A 108 0.38 14.19 13.44
N MET A 109 0.70 14.87 12.32
CA MET A 109 1.12 14.19 11.09
C MET A 109 2.50 13.52 11.22
N ARG A 110 3.40 14.12 11.98
CA ARG A 110 4.79 13.68 12.19
C ARG A 110 5.12 13.64 13.67
N GLY A 111 6.22 12.99 13.99
CA GLY A 111 6.67 12.83 15.37
C GLY A 111 6.12 11.57 16.03
N ILE A 112 6.56 11.33 17.28
CA ILE A 112 6.33 10.06 17.98
C ILE A 112 4.85 9.79 18.28
N ASP A 113 4.03 10.81 18.49
CA ASP A 113 2.58 10.67 18.74
C ASP A 113 1.73 10.44 17.48
N SER A 114 2.37 10.18 16.35
CA SER A 114 1.72 9.65 15.16
C SER A 114 1.90 8.12 15.00
N VAL A 115 2.68 7.49 15.88
CA VAL A 115 3.12 6.09 15.76
C VAL A 115 2.15 5.16 16.51
N THR A 116 1.46 4.28 15.78
CA THR A 116 0.75 3.12 16.35
C THR A 116 1.71 1.92 16.47
N VAL A 117 1.29 0.83 17.08
CA VAL A 117 2.11 -0.38 17.19
C VAL A 117 2.49 -0.88 15.78
N PRO A 118 3.78 -1.04 15.45
CA PRO A 118 4.18 -1.55 14.13
C PRO A 118 3.78 -3.01 13.94
N GLY A 119 3.10 -3.34 12.82
CA GLY A 119 2.54 -4.67 12.62
C GLY A 119 3.28 -5.58 11.63
N ALA A 120 4.07 -5.02 10.71
CA ALA A 120 4.61 -5.74 9.55
C ALA A 120 5.44 -6.98 9.92
N VAL A 121 6.36 -6.88 10.88
CA VAL A 121 7.23 -8.00 11.29
C VAL A 121 6.42 -9.17 11.86
N ARG A 122 5.40 -8.90 12.70
CA ARG A 122 4.52 -9.97 13.22
C ARG A 122 3.67 -10.57 12.08
N GLY A 123 3.31 -9.77 11.07
CA GLY A 123 2.65 -10.23 9.86
C GLY A 123 3.51 -11.21 9.05
N TRP A 124 4.81 -10.93 8.89
CA TRP A 124 5.76 -11.87 8.24
C TRP A 124 5.86 -13.20 8.99
N VAL A 125 5.93 -13.14 10.32
CA VAL A 125 5.98 -14.34 11.17
C VAL A 125 4.69 -15.16 11.02
N ALA A 126 3.52 -14.52 11.08
CA ALA A 126 2.23 -15.20 10.95
C ALA A 126 2.07 -15.88 9.58
N LEU A 127 2.54 -15.25 8.49
CA LEU A 127 2.56 -15.84 7.15
C LEU A 127 3.50 -17.02 7.07
N SER A 128 4.74 -16.89 7.60
CA SER A 128 5.73 -17.96 7.62
C SER A 128 5.27 -19.16 8.45
N ASP A 129 4.66 -18.92 9.62
CA ASP A 129 4.18 -20.00 10.51
C ASP A 129 3.08 -20.85 9.86
N ARG A 130 2.18 -20.20 9.12
CA ARG A 130 1.02 -20.88 8.57
C ARG A 130 1.26 -21.46 7.17
N PHE A 131 2.03 -20.79 6.34
CA PHE A 131 2.16 -21.11 4.92
C PHE A 131 3.60 -21.22 4.42
N GLY A 132 4.59 -20.78 5.21
CA GLY A 132 6.00 -20.84 4.85
C GLY A 132 6.52 -22.28 4.67
N LYS A 133 7.51 -22.42 3.82
CA LYS A 133 8.16 -23.70 3.53
C LYS A 133 9.62 -23.72 4.00
N LEU A 134 10.32 -22.58 3.86
CA LEU A 134 11.72 -22.46 4.29
C LEU A 134 11.81 -21.92 5.72
N PRO A 135 12.93 -22.14 6.42
CA PRO A 135 13.17 -21.53 7.72
C PRO A 135 13.07 -19.99 7.64
N PHE A 136 12.35 -19.39 8.58
CA PHE A 136 12.13 -17.93 8.59
C PHE A 136 13.43 -17.11 8.51
N ALA A 137 14.49 -17.58 9.18
CA ALA A 137 15.78 -16.90 9.16
C ALA A 137 16.39 -16.82 7.75
N ASP A 138 16.20 -17.85 6.92
CA ASP A 138 16.73 -17.91 5.56
C ASP A 138 16.04 -16.88 4.66
N LEU A 139 14.76 -16.57 4.94
CA LEU A 139 14.00 -15.56 4.20
C LEU A 139 14.55 -14.14 4.41
N LEU A 140 15.17 -13.87 5.56
CA LEU A 140 15.73 -12.56 5.89
C LEU A 140 17.21 -12.42 5.45
N ALA A 141 17.87 -13.51 5.06
CA ALA A 141 19.27 -13.49 4.67
C ALA A 141 19.60 -12.51 3.52
N PRO A 142 18.79 -12.40 2.44
CA PRO A 142 19.02 -11.42 1.39
C PRO A 142 18.98 -9.97 1.90
N ALA A 143 18.04 -9.65 2.80
CA ALA A 143 17.91 -8.32 3.39
C ALA A 143 19.10 -8.01 4.31
N ILE A 144 19.54 -8.97 5.13
CA ILE A 144 20.72 -8.80 5.99
C ILE A 144 21.98 -8.52 5.15
N ASP A 145 22.20 -9.28 4.07
CA ASP A 145 23.34 -9.08 3.17
C ASP A 145 23.32 -7.67 2.53
N ILE A 146 22.18 -7.22 2.01
CA ILE A 146 22.02 -5.88 1.44
C ILE A 146 22.24 -4.80 2.49
N ALA A 147 21.73 -4.96 3.71
CA ALA A 147 21.91 -3.98 4.78
C ALA A 147 23.38 -3.80 5.18
N GLU A 148 24.16 -4.88 5.18
CA GLU A 148 25.59 -4.89 5.53
C GLU A 148 26.49 -4.38 4.40
N ARG A 149 26.28 -4.88 3.18
CA ARG A 149 27.10 -4.51 2.01
C ARG A 149 26.71 -3.18 1.42
N GLY A 150 25.44 -2.79 1.56
CA GLY A 150 24.85 -1.62 0.95
C GLY A 150 24.31 -1.89 -0.45
N TYR A 151 23.59 -0.90 -0.96
CA TYR A 151 23.04 -0.89 -2.31
C TYR A 151 23.24 0.48 -2.96
N LEU A 152 23.22 0.52 -4.28
CA LEU A 152 23.29 1.76 -5.05
C LEU A 152 21.90 2.38 -5.16
N VAL A 153 21.74 3.62 -4.72
CA VAL A 153 20.43 4.29 -4.64
C VAL A 153 19.93 4.64 -6.04
N PRO A 154 18.73 4.16 -6.45
CA PRO A 154 18.20 4.42 -7.79
C PRO A 154 17.51 5.79 -7.89
N PRO A 155 17.25 6.29 -9.13
CA PRO A 155 16.77 7.66 -9.35
C PRO A 155 15.46 8.01 -8.66
N VAL A 156 14.46 7.12 -8.72
CA VAL A 156 13.13 7.42 -8.21
C VAL A 156 13.11 7.45 -6.68
N VAL A 157 13.79 6.49 -6.03
CA VAL A 157 13.97 6.50 -4.56
C VAL A 157 14.76 7.73 -4.12
N GLN A 158 15.83 8.09 -4.85
CA GLN A 158 16.65 9.25 -4.55
C GLN A 158 15.85 10.56 -4.57
N GLY A 159 15.04 10.78 -5.61
CA GLY A 159 14.23 11.99 -5.72
C GLY A 159 13.28 12.18 -4.53
N LYS A 160 12.61 11.11 -4.08
CA LYS A 160 11.75 11.15 -2.87
C LYS A 160 12.55 11.38 -1.60
N TRP A 161 13.69 10.76 -1.48
CA TRP A 161 14.57 10.93 -0.31
C TRP A 161 15.04 12.37 -0.18
N ALA A 162 15.51 12.95 -1.28
CA ALA A 162 15.94 14.34 -1.32
C ALA A 162 14.79 15.30 -0.98
N ALA A 163 13.59 15.08 -1.53
CA ALA A 163 12.42 15.89 -1.25
C ALA A 163 11.94 15.81 0.22
N ALA A 164 12.17 14.67 0.90
CA ALA A 164 11.80 14.48 2.30
C ALA A 164 12.80 15.11 3.28
N THR A 165 14.04 15.31 2.87
CA THR A 165 15.14 15.80 3.74
C THR A 165 14.83 17.12 4.45
N PRO A 166 14.39 18.19 3.78
CA PRO A 166 14.08 19.46 4.45
C PRO A 166 12.88 19.37 5.41
N LEU A 167 12.00 18.41 5.21
CA LEU A 167 10.79 18.23 6.02
C LEU A 167 11.05 17.39 7.27
N LEU A 168 11.96 16.42 7.19
CA LEU A 168 12.14 15.38 8.20
C LEU A 168 13.52 15.38 8.86
N GLY A 169 14.47 16.17 8.35
CA GLY A 169 15.85 16.18 8.86
C GLY A 169 15.97 16.51 10.35
N SER A 170 15.01 17.25 10.91
CA SER A 170 14.93 17.59 12.34
C SER A 170 14.21 16.54 13.19
N GLN A 171 13.57 15.55 12.58
CA GLN A 171 12.87 14.51 13.34
C GLN A 171 13.88 13.59 14.06
N PRO A 172 13.53 13.09 15.26
CA PRO A 172 14.43 12.27 16.08
C PRO A 172 14.97 11.05 15.33
N GLY A 173 16.31 10.92 15.27
CA GLY A 173 17.01 9.81 14.63
C GLY A 173 17.03 9.84 13.09
N PHE A 174 16.27 10.72 12.43
CA PHE A 174 16.19 10.76 10.96
C PHE A 174 17.54 11.09 10.31
N ALA A 175 18.13 12.22 10.67
CA ALA A 175 19.40 12.64 10.08
C ALA A 175 20.53 11.64 10.37
N GLN A 176 20.58 11.11 11.59
CA GLN A 176 21.57 10.10 11.98
C GLN A 176 21.48 8.84 11.12
N THR A 177 20.27 8.44 10.72
CA THR A 177 20.03 7.19 10.00
C THR A 177 20.06 7.37 8.49
N PHE A 178 19.39 8.41 7.98
CA PHE A 178 19.13 8.58 6.56
C PHE A 178 19.92 9.69 5.88
N LEU A 179 20.69 10.48 6.62
CA LEU A 179 21.52 11.56 6.08
C LEU A 179 22.99 11.41 6.52
N PRO A 180 23.67 10.29 6.21
CA PRO A 180 25.03 10.01 6.72
C PRO A 180 26.08 11.04 6.28
N TRP A 181 25.78 11.81 5.23
CA TRP A 181 26.64 12.92 4.75
C TRP A 181 26.00 14.30 4.97
N GLY A 182 25.00 14.40 5.88
CA GLY A 182 24.20 15.61 6.08
C GLY A 182 23.20 15.90 4.94
N ARG A 183 23.06 14.99 3.99
CA ARG A 183 22.17 15.06 2.83
C ARG A 183 21.63 13.68 2.46
N ALA A 184 20.58 13.65 1.63
CA ALA A 184 20.16 12.41 0.99
C ALA A 184 21.30 11.82 0.11
N PRO A 185 21.40 10.49 -0.03
CA PRO A 185 22.33 9.86 -0.95
C PRO A 185 22.10 10.38 -2.39
N ALA A 186 23.19 10.48 -3.18
CA ALA A 186 23.07 10.75 -4.60
C ALA A 186 22.66 9.51 -5.39
N ILE A 187 22.17 9.70 -6.63
CA ILE A 187 21.89 8.59 -7.54
C ILE A 187 23.17 7.77 -7.76
N GLY A 188 23.07 6.45 -7.60
CA GLY A 188 24.22 5.53 -7.72
C GLY A 188 25.20 5.59 -6.55
N GLU A 189 24.92 6.33 -5.48
CA GLU A 189 25.75 6.33 -4.26
C GLU A 189 25.45 5.09 -3.41
N LEU A 190 26.52 4.52 -2.83
CA LEU A 190 26.39 3.34 -1.99
C LEU A 190 25.85 3.71 -0.60
N PHE A 191 24.66 3.26 -0.28
CA PHE A 191 24.06 3.40 1.04
C PHE A 191 24.11 2.08 1.81
N ARG A 192 24.70 2.11 3.02
CA ARG A 192 24.73 0.97 3.96
C ARG A 192 23.80 1.23 5.12
N PHE A 193 23.03 0.20 5.50
CA PHE A 193 22.06 0.33 6.58
C PHE A 193 22.39 -0.63 7.74
N THR A 194 23.57 -0.49 8.32
CA THR A 194 24.12 -1.42 9.33
C THR A 194 23.27 -1.53 10.59
N ALA A 195 22.56 -0.46 10.99
CA ALA A 195 21.61 -0.52 12.11
C ALA A 195 20.44 -1.47 11.80
N ALA A 196 19.86 -1.38 10.61
CA ALA A 196 18.79 -2.31 10.17
C ALA A 196 19.30 -3.75 10.05
N ALA A 197 20.57 -3.98 9.70
CA ALA A 197 21.16 -5.32 9.71
C ALA A 197 21.13 -5.94 11.12
N ARG A 198 21.39 -5.16 12.17
CA ARG A 198 21.27 -5.63 13.57
C ARG A 198 19.84 -6.04 13.90
N ALA A 199 18.86 -5.18 13.53
CA ALA A 199 17.44 -5.49 13.71
C ALA A 199 17.02 -6.78 13.00
N LEU A 200 17.35 -6.89 11.71
CA LEU A 200 17.01 -8.07 10.90
C LEU A 200 17.65 -9.36 11.43
N LYS A 201 18.91 -9.31 11.91
CA LYS A 201 19.57 -10.46 12.56
C LYS A 201 18.85 -10.86 13.85
N ALA A 202 18.46 -9.90 14.69
CA ALA A 202 17.73 -10.19 15.91
C ALA A 202 16.35 -10.78 15.59
N ILE A 203 15.60 -10.21 14.61
CA ILE A 203 14.32 -10.72 14.14
C ILE A 203 14.46 -12.15 13.58
N ALA A 204 15.48 -12.41 12.75
CA ALA A 204 15.74 -13.74 12.16
C ALA A 204 16.03 -14.80 13.24
N ARG A 205 16.93 -14.48 14.18
CA ARG A 205 17.34 -15.37 15.26
C ARG A 205 16.19 -15.76 16.19
N THR A 206 15.29 -14.83 16.47
CA THR A 206 14.22 -14.98 17.47
C THR A 206 12.84 -15.19 16.85
N LYS A 207 12.76 -15.29 15.51
CA LYS A 207 11.49 -15.38 14.78
C LYS A 207 10.52 -14.24 15.19
N GLY A 208 11.05 -13.00 15.25
CA GLY A 208 10.31 -11.79 15.56
C GLY A 208 10.12 -11.48 17.05
N GLU A 209 10.44 -12.39 17.98
CA GLU A 209 10.23 -12.15 19.41
C GLU A 209 11.08 -10.98 19.94
N ALA A 210 12.31 -10.78 19.46
CA ALA A 210 13.13 -9.63 19.82
C ALA A 210 12.42 -8.29 19.53
N TYR A 211 11.56 -8.24 18.49
CA TYR A 211 10.87 -7.02 18.07
C TYR A 211 9.71 -6.65 19.01
N TYR A 212 9.00 -7.63 19.56
CA TYR A 212 7.77 -7.39 20.33
C TYR A 212 7.91 -7.63 21.82
N ASN A 213 8.82 -8.50 22.26
CA ASN A 213 8.99 -8.90 23.66
C ASN A 213 10.43 -8.76 24.18
N GLY A 214 11.42 -8.42 23.31
CA GLY A 214 12.83 -8.40 23.67
C GLY A 214 13.50 -7.06 23.44
N GLU A 215 14.80 -7.15 23.13
CA GLU A 215 15.72 -6.01 23.04
C GLU A 215 15.28 -4.87 22.12
N ILE A 216 14.59 -5.19 21.00
CA ILE A 216 14.07 -4.17 20.07
C ILE A 216 12.84 -3.49 20.68
N ALA A 217 11.94 -4.23 21.33
CA ALA A 217 10.78 -3.67 22.03
C ALA A 217 11.20 -2.69 23.13
N GLU A 218 12.22 -3.06 23.89
CA GLU A 218 12.79 -2.19 24.93
C GLU A 218 13.38 -0.90 24.35
N ALA A 219 14.12 -1.01 23.23
CA ALA A 219 14.70 0.14 22.53
C ALA A 219 13.62 1.07 21.97
N LEU A 220 12.57 0.53 21.32
CA LEU A 220 11.44 1.29 20.80
C LEU A 220 10.66 2.02 21.91
N ALA A 221 10.36 1.33 23.02
CA ALA A 221 9.64 1.92 24.15
C ALA A 221 10.47 3.00 24.84
N LYS A 222 11.77 2.77 25.02
CA LYS A 222 12.71 3.78 25.56
C LYS A 222 12.76 5.00 24.65
N PHE A 223 12.94 4.81 23.35
CA PHE A 223 12.96 5.89 22.36
C PHE A 223 11.64 6.67 22.38
N SER A 224 10.49 5.97 22.38
CA SER A 224 9.18 6.61 22.49
C SER A 224 9.10 7.51 23.73
N LYS A 225 9.46 6.99 24.91
CA LYS A 225 9.45 7.74 26.17
C LYS A 225 10.37 8.97 26.13
N GLU A 226 11.58 8.83 25.59
CA GLU A 226 12.55 9.93 25.49
C GLU A 226 12.05 11.06 24.58
N GLN A 227 11.23 10.72 23.57
CA GLN A 227 10.58 11.68 22.68
C GLN A 227 9.20 12.14 23.20
N GLY A 228 8.84 11.76 24.42
CA GLY A 228 7.56 12.12 25.05
C GLY A 228 6.34 11.38 24.47
N GLY A 229 6.53 10.26 23.80
CA GLY A 229 5.48 9.41 23.26
C GLY A 229 4.92 8.41 24.28
N ALA A 230 3.87 7.70 23.90
CA ALA A 230 3.11 6.81 24.77
C ALA A 230 3.30 5.31 24.48
N LEU A 231 4.04 4.93 23.43
CA LEU A 231 4.26 3.52 23.07
C LEU A 231 5.12 2.82 24.13
N THR A 232 4.64 1.68 24.63
CA THR A 232 5.28 0.89 25.68
C THR A 232 5.63 -0.52 25.22
N VAL A 233 6.51 -1.23 25.96
CA VAL A 233 6.77 -2.66 25.73
C VAL A 233 5.49 -3.48 25.84
N ALA A 234 4.59 -3.13 26.77
CA ALA A 234 3.33 -3.83 26.95
C ALA A 234 2.39 -3.69 25.72
N ASP A 235 2.40 -2.52 25.06
CA ASP A 235 1.63 -2.34 23.81
C ASP A 235 2.19 -3.21 22.67
N LEU A 236 3.52 -3.28 22.55
CA LEU A 236 4.20 -4.13 21.56
C LEU A 236 3.95 -5.61 21.84
N ALA A 237 4.13 -6.06 23.07
CA ALA A 237 3.98 -7.46 23.47
C ALA A 237 2.54 -7.98 23.30
N ALA A 238 1.55 -7.13 23.53
CA ALA A 238 0.14 -7.50 23.40
C ALA A 238 -0.33 -7.63 21.94
N TYR A 239 0.45 -7.14 20.98
CA TYR A 239 0.03 -7.09 19.59
C TYR A 239 0.06 -8.47 18.92
N GLN A 240 -1.03 -8.80 18.22
CA GLN A 240 -1.15 -9.94 17.32
C GLN A 240 -1.86 -9.51 16.02
N PRO A 241 -1.40 -9.98 14.83
CA PRO A 241 -2.12 -9.76 13.59
C PRO A 241 -3.39 -10.62 13.56
N GLU A 242 -4.35 -10.24 12.74
CA GLU A 242 -5.65 -10.90 12.66
C GLU A 242 -5.83 -11.58 11.30
N TRP A 243 -6.16 -12.87 11.31
CA TRP A 243 -6.64 -13.57 10.13
C TRP A 243 -8.10 -13.18 9.87
N VAL A 244 -8.36 -12.62 8.70
CA VAL A 244 -9.68 -12.11 8.32
C VAL A 244 -10.18 -12.78 7.05
N LYS A 245 -11.49 -12.90 6.91
CA LYS A 245 -12.09 -13.30 5.63
C LYS A 245 -12.15 -12.06 4.72
N PRO A 246 -11.57 -12.11 3.51
CA PRO A 246 -11.72 -11.01 2.55
C PRO A 246 -13.20 -10.73 2.24
N ILE A 247 -13.55 -9.45 2.08
CA ILE A 247 -14.82 -9.00 1.53
C ILE A 247 -14.72 -8.97 0.01
N SER A 248 -15.84 -9.13 -0.69
CA SER A 248 -15.80 -9.25 -2.14
C SER A 248 -17.01 -8.66 -2.84
N ARG A 249 -16.83 -8.40 -4.15
CA ARG A 249 -17.88 -7.97 -5.07
C ARG A 249 -17.63 -8.52 -6.47
N ASP A 250 -18.69 -8.97 -7.11
CA ASP A 250 -18.63 -9.39 -8.51
C ASP A 250 -18.60 -8.17 -9.44
N TYR A 251 -17.78 -8.29 -10.50
CA TYR A 251 -17.68 -7.32 -11.58
C TYR A 251 -17.33 -8.02 -12.89
N ARG A 252 -18.18 -7.92 -13.92
CA ARG A 252 -17.97 -8.51 -15.25
C ARG A 252 -17.60 -10.00 -15.22
N GLY A 253 -18.30 -10.77 -14.40
CA GLY A 253 -18.08 -12.22 -14.27
C GLY A 253 -16.81 -12.63 -13.52
N HIS A 254 -16.16 -11.70 -12.86
CA HIS A 254 -15.04 -11.93 -11.93
C HIS A 254 -15.43 -11.43 -10.54
N THR A 255 -14.77 -11.94 -9.52
CA THR A 255 -14.98 -11.50 -8.13
C THR A 255 -13.71 -10.82 -7.62
N LEU A 256 -13.81 -9.51 -7.31
CA LEU A 256 -12.74 -8.76 -6.62
C LEU A 256 -12.84 -9.00 -5.12
N HIS A 257 -11.70 -9.30 -4.50
CA HIS A 257 -11.54 -9.48 -3.06
C HIS A 257 -10.63 -8.41 -2.48
N GLU A 258 -11.03 -7.85 -1.34
CA GLU A 258 -10.30 -6.83 -0.59
C GLU A 258 -10.26 -7.18 0.91
N ILE A 259 -9.29 -6.64 1.65
CA ILE A 259 -9.28 -6.75 3.11
C ILE A 259 -10.46 -5.94 3.69
N PRO A 260 -11.20 -6.50 4.66
CA PRO A 260 -12.30 -5.78 5.30
C PRO A 260 -11.82 -4.53 6.05
N PRO A 261 -12.72 -3.63 6.49
CA PRO A 261 -12.38 -2.55 7.43
C PRO A 261 -11.60 -3.07 8.67
N ASN A 262 -10.67 -2.32 9.16
CA ASN A 262 -10.38 -0.88 9.14
C ASN A 262 -9.74 -0.33 7.82
N GLY A 263 -9.47 -1.18 6.84
CA GLY A 263 -8.91 -0.79 5.53
C GLY A 263 -9.95 -0.18 4.58
N GLN A 264 -9.47 0.62 3.61
CA GLN A 264 -10.32 1.30 2.62
C GLN A 264 -10.67 0.45 1.39
N GLY A 265 -10.33 -0.85 1.34
CA GLY A 265 -10.54 -1.71 0.16
C GLY A 265 -11.99 -1.74 -0.32
N ILE A 266 -12.93 -1.62 0.59
CA ILE A 266 -14.36 -1.55 0.28
C ILE A 266 -14.71 -0.40 -0.70
N ALA A 267 -13.87 0.66 -0.81
CA ALA A 267 -14.10 1.74 -1.79
C ALA A 267 -14.03 1.23 -3.23
N ALA A 268 -13.08 0.34 -3.55
CA ALA A 268 -12.98 -0.27 -4.88
C ALA A 268 -14.21 -1.14 -5.17
N LEU A 269 -14.68 -1.91 -4.18
CA LEU A 269 -15.86 -2.76 -4.30
C LEU A 269 -17.14 -1.94 -4.53
N ILE A 270 -17.32 -0.85 -3.79
CA ILE A 270 -18.47 0.07 -3.96
C ILE A 270 -18.42 0.71 -5.35
N ALA A 271 -17.26 1.24 -5.77
CA ALA A 271 -17.13 1.91 -7.06
C ALA A 271 -17.43 0.95 -8.22
N LEU A 272 -16.89 -0.28 -8.20
CA LEU A 272 -17.18 -1.30 -9.20
C LEU A 272 -18.66 -1.74 -9.18
N GLY A 273 -19.25 -1.87 -7.98
CA GLY A 273 -20.69 -2.20 -7.86
C GLY A 273 -21.62 -1.10 -8.40
N ILE A 274 -21.19 0.17 -8.34
CA ILE A 274 -21.86 1.29 -9.01
C ILE A 274 -21.66 1.18 -10.52
N LEU A 275 -20.42 0.96 -11.00
CA LEU A 275 -20.08 0.86 -12.43
C LEU A 275 -20.74 -0.33 -13.12
N GLU A 276 -21.03 -1.40 -12.38
CA GLU A 276 -21.78 -2.56 -12.91
C GLU A 276 -23.16 -2.18 -13.50
N LYS A 277 -23.70 -1.03 -13.08
CA LYS A 277 -24.99 -0.53 -13.57
C LYS A 277 -24.88 0.28 -14.88
N PHE A 278 -23.67 0.44 -15.43
CA PHE A 278 -23.39 1.17 -16.66
C PHE A 278 -22.71 0.26 -17.68
N ASP A 279 -22.96 0.47 -18.96
CA ASP A 279 -22.31 -0.24 -20.06
C ASP A 279 -21.00 0.45 -20.44
N ILE A 280 -19.97 0.28 -19.58
CA ILE A 280 -18.65 0.88 -19.77
C ILE A 280 -17.96 0.34 -21.02
N ALA A 281 -18.11 -0.96 -21.31
CA ALA A 281 -17.45 -1.62 -22.45
C ALA A 281 -17.92 -1.09 -23.81
N SER A 282 -19.12 -0.51 -23.91
CA SER A 282 -19.60 0.14 -25.14
C SER A 282 -18.98 1.51 -25.40
N LEU A 283 -18.38 2.14 -24.39
CA LEU A 283 -17.73 3.44 -24.51
C LEU A 283 -16.30 3.28 -25.02
N PRO A 284 -15.78 4.18 -25.87
CA PRO A 284 -14.38 4.12 -26.24
C PRO A 284 -13.46 4.23 -25.01
N VAL A 285 -12.39 3.45 -25.00
CA VAL A 285 -11.37 3.52 -23.94
C VAL A 285 -10.83 4.96 -23.84
N ASP A 286 -10.61 5.42 -22.60
CA ASP A 286 -10.15 6.78 -22.29
C ASP A 286 -11.04 7.93 -22.79
N SER A 287 -12.27 7.64 -23.23
CA SER A 287 -13.25 8.67 -23.59
C SER A 287 -13.71 9.48 -22.37
N VAL A 288 -14.19 10.69 -22.61
CA VAL A 288 -14.79 11.57 -21.58
C VAL A 288 -15.88 10.84 -20.81
N ALA A 289 -16.79 10.15 -21.51
CA ALA A 289 -17.89 9.43 -20.88
C ALA A 289 -17.41 8.29 -19.97
N SER A 290 -16.46 7.47 -20.42
CA SER A 290 -15.88 6.38 -19.62
C SER A 290 -15.16 6.91 -18.37
N GLN A 291 -14.30 7.92 -18.53
CA GLN A 291 -13.56 8.49 -17.40
C GLN A 291 -14.48 9.20 -16.41
N HIS A 292 -15.48 9.94 -16.89
CA HIS A 292 -16.46 10.62 -16.04
C HIS A 292 -17.23 9.64 -15.15
N LEU A 293 -17.75 8.55 -15.71
CA LEU A 293 -18.47 7.53 -14.94
C LEU A 293 -17.60 6.89 -13.85
N GLN A 294 -16.35 6.59 -14.17
CA GLN A 294 -15.38 6.05 -13.21
C GLN A 294 -15.10 7.04 -12.07
N ILE A 295 -14.89 8.33 -12.38
CA ILE A 295 -14.65 9.39 -11.40
C ILE A 295 -15.87 9.55 -10.48
N GLU A 296 -17.08 9.67 -11.03
CA GLU A 296 -18.31 9.85 -10.23
C GLU A 296 -18.58 8.63 -9.33
N ALA A 297 -18.38 7.41 -9.83
CA ALA A 297 -18.51 6.20 -9.01
C ALA A 297 -17.52 6.19 -7.83
N MET A 298 -16.26 6.60 -8.06
CA MET A 298 -15.25 6.67 -7.01
C MET A 298 -15.54 7.78 -5.99
N LYS A 299 -16.03 8.95 -6.42
CA LYS A 299 -16.48 10.01 -5.51
C LYS A 299 -17.56 9.51 -4.55
N LEU A 300 -18.56 8.80 -5.07
CA LEU A 300 -19.63 8.20 -4.27
C LEU A 300 -19.09 7.16 -3.29
N ALA A 301 -18.17 6.30 -3.73
CA ALA A 301 -17.52 5.31 -2.88
C ALA A 301 -16.75 5.94 -1.73
N PHE A 302 -15.97 6.98 -1.98
CA PHE A 302 -15.24 7.70 -0.93
C PHE A 302 -16.17 8.47 0.03
N ALA A 303 -17.29 9.02 -0.46
CA ALA A 303 -18.27 9.65 0.41
C ALA A 303 -18.78 8.67 1.49
N ASP A 304 -19.03 7.43 1.10
CA ASP A 304 -19.46 6.38 2.02
C ASP A 304 -18.32 5.91 2.94
N VAL A 305 -17.13 5.67 2.37
CA VAL A 305 -15.98 5.17 3.13
C VAL A 305 -15.56 6.14 4.24
N TYR A 306 -15.41 7.41 3.95
CA TYR A 306 -15.01 8.40 4.96
C TYR A 306 -16.08 8.64 6.04
N ARG A 307 -17.33 8.35 5.72
CA ARG A 307 -18.43 8.46 6.68
C ARG A 307 -18.52 7.27 7.63
N TYR A 308 -18.26 6.05 7.15
CA TYR A 308 -18.63 4.83 7.86
C TYR A 308 -17.45 3.93 8.24
N VAL A 309 -16.33 3.95 7.48
CA VAL A 309 -15.25 2.98 7.68
C VAL A 309 -14.34 3.36 8.84
N SER A 310 -14.14 2.42 9.74
CA SER A 310 -13.21 2.49 10.88
C SER A 310 -12.89 1.07 11.37
N GLU A 311 -12.32 0.93 12.56
CA GLU A 311 -12.30 -0.35 13.29
C GLU A 311 -13.71 -0.97 13.30
N PRO A 312 -13.90 -2.24 12.89
CA PRO A 312 -15.25 -2.84 12.75
C PRO A 312 -16.17 -2.69 13.96
N SER A 313 -15.61 -2.78 15.18
CA SER A 313 -16.37 -2.59 16.44
C SER A 313 -16.93 -1.17 16.63
N SER A 314 -16.44 -0.19 15.88
CA SER A 314 -16.87 1.21 15.93
C SER A 314 -17.76 1.61 14.74
N MET A 315 -17.96 0.72 13.77
CA MET A 315 -18.80 1.01 12.60
C MET A 315 -20.27 0.88 12.93
N THR A 316 -21.07 1.82 12.43
CA THR A 316 -22.55 1.80 12.56
C THR A 316 -23.23 1.10 11.38
N VAL A 317 -22.51 0.87 10.30
CA VAL A 317 -22.96 0.21 9.07
C VAL A 317 -21.98 -0.90 8.73
N THR A 318 -22.48 -2.09 8.45
CA THR A 318 -21.63 -3.24 8.11
C THR A 318 -21.14 -3.18 6.66
N PRO A 319 -19.99 -3.82 6.31
CA PRO A 319 -19.57 -3.97 4.92
C PRO A 319 -20.64 -4.58 4.02
N ALA A 320 -21.40 -5.57 4.51
CA ALA A 320 -22.49 -6.19 3.75
C ALA A 320 -23.59 -5.20 3.38
N GLN A 321 -23.96 -4.28 4.29
CA GLN A 321 -24.93 -3.22 4.00
C GLN A 321 -24.40 -2.22 2.98
N MET A 322 -23.11 -1.88 3.04
CA MET A 322 -22.47 -0.96 2.07
C MET A 322 -22.32 -1.57 0.68
N LEU A 323 -22.29 -2.90 0.58
CA LEU A 323 -22.17 -3.66 -0.68
C LEU A 323 -23.50 -4.26 -1.15
N ASP A 324 -24.61 -3.94 -0.50
CA ASP A 324 -25.96 -4.40 -0.90
C ASP A 324 -26.33 -3.89 -2.30
N ASP A 325 -26.89 -4.75 -3.13
CA ASP A 325 -27.23 -4.45 -4.53
C ASP A 325 -28.24 -3.30 -4.68
N ALA A 326 -29.25 -3.24 -3.83
CA ALA A 326 -30.25 -2.18 -3.87
C ALA A 326 -29.62 -0.85 -3.42
N TYR A 327 -28.72 -0.90 -2.43
CA TYR A 327 -27.95 0.26 -2.00
C TYR A 327 -27.07 0.78 -3.14
N LEU A 328 -26.24 -0.07 -3.75
CA LEU A 328 -25.35 0.33 -4.85
C LEU A 328 -26.13 0.84 -6.06
N ALA A 329 -27.27 0.23 -6.40
CA ALA A 329 -28.17 0.75 -7.44
C ALA A 329 -28.73 2.13 -7.09
N SER A 330 -29.02 2.40 -5.82
CA SER A 330 -29.43 3.74 -5.36
C SER A 330 -28.33 4.78 -5.54
N ARG A 331 -27.07 4.40 -5.27
CA ARG A 331 -25.90 5.27 -5.46
C ARG A 331 -25.65 5.55 -6.95
N ALA A 332 -25.76 4.52 -7.81
CA ALA A 332 -25.62 4.67 -9.26
C ALA A 332 -26.61 5.68 -9.87
N ARG A 333 -27.83 5.76 -9.34
CA ARG A 333 -28.84 6.75 -9.78
C ARG A 333 -28.48 8.21 -9.47
N LEU A 334 -27.52 8.45 -8.58
CA LEU A 334 -27.05 9.79 -8.28
C LEU A 334 -26.03 10.30 -9.32
N VAL A 335 -25.48 9.43 -10.15
CA VAL A 335 -24.52 9.82 -11.20
C VAL A 335 -25.28 10.58 -12.30
N ASP A 336 -24.87 11.82 -12.54
CA ASP A 336 -25.34 12.60 -13.69
C ASP A 336 -24.30 12.48 -14.82
N VAL A 337 -24.64 11.78 -15.88
CA VAL A 337 -23.75 11.53 -17.03
C VAL A 337 -23.32 12.78 -17.80
N LYS A 338 -23.93 13.93 -17.51
CA LYS A 338 -23.70 15.22 -18.19
C LYS A 338 -23.05 16.29 -17.31
N LYS A 339 -22.86 15.98 -16.02
CA LYS A 339 -22.36 16.98 -15.08
C LYS A 339 -21.63 16.36 -13.90
N ALA A 340 -20.44 16.88 -13.61
CA ALA A 340 -19.68 16.53 -12.41
C ALA A 340 -20.42 16.99 -11.14
N GLN A 341 -20.41 16.14 -10.10
CA GLN A 341 -21.09 16.42 -8.84
C GLN A 341 -20.12 16.41 -7.66
N ASP A 342 -20.38 17.25 -6.66
CA ASP A 342 -19.71 17.22 -5.36
C ASP A 342 -20.59 16.47 -4.35
N PHE A 343 -20.17 15.24 -4.01
CA PHE A 343 -20.84 14.40 -3.00
C PHE A 343 -20.34 14.67 -1.58
N LYS A 344 -19.55 15.74 -1.38
CA LYS A 344 -18.98 16.15 -0.08
C LYS A 344 -18.14 15.05 0.58
N ALA A 345 -17.43 14.28 -0.24
CA ALA A 345 -16.51 13.25 0.24
C ALA A 345 -15.25 13.86 0.86
N GLY A 346 -14.65 13.12 1.79
CA GLY A 346 -13.56 13.54 2.65
C GLY A 346 -12.27 14.04 1.98
N ASN A 347 -11.27 14.33 2.80
CA ASN A 347 -10.01 14.94 2.41
C ASN A 347 -8.91 13.86 2.27
N PRO A 348 -8.52 13.43 1.06
CA PRO A 348 -7.49 12.42 0.86
C PRO A 348 -6.09 12.97 1.15
N VAL A 349 -5.31 12.20 1.91
CA VAL A 349 -3.92 12.54 2.26
C VAL A 349 -2.96 11.76 1.34
N LYS A 350 -1.88 12.43 0.89
CA LYS A 350 -0.81 11.79 0.10
C LYS A 350 -0.01 10.81 0.98
N GLY A 351 0.21 9.57 0.52
CA GLY A 351 0.92 8.53 1.28
C GLY A 351 2.00 7.82 0.47
N GLY A 352 3.04 7.34 1.17
CA GLY A 352 4.06 6.42 0.64
C GLY A 352 3.73 4.98 1.02
N THR A 353 3.91 4.03 0.09
CA THR A 353 3.56 2.61 0.27
C THR A 353 4.40 1.77 -0.68
N ILE A 354 4.73 0.54 -0.28
CA ILE A 354 5.21 -0.49 -1.23
C ILE A 354 4.14 -1.57 -1.39
N TYR A 355 4.01 -2.06 -2.61
CA TYR A 355 3.22 -3.24 -2.93
C TYR A 355 4.11 -4.29 -3.61
N LEU A 356 3.87 -5.55 -3.31
CA LEU A 356 4.50 -6.68 -3.95
C LEU A 356 3.50 -7.82 -4.21
N THR A 357 3.80 -8.62 -5.21
CA THR A 357 3.07 -9.85 -5.50
C THR A 357 4.03 -10.95 -5.91
N ALA A 358 3.73 -12.19 -5.51
CA ALA A 358 4.52 -13.38 -5.81
C ALA A 358 3.60 -14.55 -6.17
N ALA A 359 4.05 -15.42 -7.09
CA ALA A 359 3.35 -16.64 -7.44
C ALA A 359 4.34 -17.76 -7.76
N ASP A 360 3.97 -19.00 -7.45
CA ASP A 360 4.78 -20.18 -7.73
C ASP A 360 4.07 -21.21 -8.62
N GLU A 361 4.84 -22.09 -9.23
CA GLU A 361 4.36 -23.13 -10.16
C GLU A 361 3.41 -24.16 -9.52
N ARG A 362 3.24 -24.14 -8.20
CA ARG A 362 2.26 -24.99 -7.47
C ARG A 362 0.92 -24.29 -7.30
N GLY A 363 0.79 -23.05 -7.79
CA GLY A 363 -0.45 -22.29 -7.81
C GLY A 363 -0.70 -21.40 -6.60
N MET A 364 0.25 -21.28 -5.66
CA MET A 364 0.15 -20.31 -4.58
C MET A 364 0.38 -18.90 -5.14
N MET A 365 -0.50 -17.95 -4.77
CA MET A 365 -0.41 -16.56 -5.20
C MET A 365 -0.58 -15.64 -4.00
N VAL A 366 0.30 -14.64 -3.87
CA VAL A 366 0.35 -13.70 -2.74
C VAL A 366 0.22 -12.27 -3.23
N SER A 367 -0.72 -11.53 -2.67
CA SER A 367 -0.89 -10.08 -2.78
C SER A 367 -0.54 -9.46 -1.43
N PHE A 368 0.56 -8.71 -1.35
CA PHE A 368 1.09 -8.19 -0.09
C PHE A 368 1.41 -6.71 -0.19
N ILE A 369 1.06 -5.96 0.85
CA ILE A 369 1.29 -4.53 0.92
C ILE A 369 1.86 -4.14 2.29
N GLN A 370 2.83 -3.20 2.29
CA GLN A 370 3.49 -2.72 3.50
C GLN A 370 3.74 -1.21 3.39
N SER A 371 3.65 -0.48 4.52
CA SER A 371 3.71 0.97 4.44
C SER A 371 3.99 1.64 5.77
N ASN A 372 4.76 2.73 5.70
CA ASN A 372 4.86 3.73 6.76
C ASN A 372 3.76 4.80 6.70
N TYR A 373 2.79 4.71 5.79
CA TYR A 373 1.73 5.67 5.47
C TYR A 373 2.24 6.83 4.61
N MET A 374 2.74 7.91 5.19
CA MET A 374 3.36 9.02 4.45
C MET A 374 4.85 8.77 4.25
N GLY A 375 5.48 9.42 3.29
CA GLY A 375 6.91 9.27 3.04
C GLY A 375 7.74 9.29 4.34
N PHE A 376 8.53 8.25 4.61
CA PHE A 376 9.28 8.02 5.84
C PHE A 376 8.43 7.98 7.14
N GLY A 377 7.11 7.81 7.05
CA GLY A 377 6.22 7.70 8.21
C GLY A 377 6.23 8.91 9.14
N SER A 378 6.39 8.68 10.42
CA SER A 378 6.48 9.73 11.45
C SER A 378 7.71 10.64 11.30
N GLY A 379 8.70 10.23 10.51
CA GLY A 379 10.06 10.81 10.50
C GLY A 379 10.91 10.38 11.69
N CYS A 380 10.32 9.76 12.71
CA CYS A 380 11.05 9.23 13.86
C CYS A 380 11.71 7.90 13.50
N VAL A 381 12.98 7.76 13.86
CA VAL A 381 13.78 6.55 13.64
C VAL A 381 14.47 6.17 14.94
N GLU A 382 14.22 4.95 15.42
CA GLU A 382 15.01 4.41 16.53
C GLU A 382 16.42 4.09 16.00
N PRO A 383 17.48 4.82 16.43
CA PRO A 383 18.75 4.80 15.71
C PRO A 383 19.61 3.57 16.00
N GLY A 384 19.38 2.88 17.12
CA GLY A 384 20.14 1.69 17.52
C GLY A 384 19.92 0.52 16.56
N TYR A 385 18.70 0.36 16.07
CA TYR A 385 18.27 -0.66 15.13
C TYR A 385 17.86 -0.12 13.75
N GLY A 386 17.88 1.22 13.57
CA GLY A 386 17.53 1.85 12.30
C GLY A 386 16.03 1.68 11.94
N ILE A 387 15.17 1.64 12.93
CA ILE A 387 13.73 1.37 12.71
C ILE A 387 12.99 2.67 12.46
N SER A 388 12.67 2.93 11.20
CA SER A 388 11.76 3.99 10.77
C SER A 388 10.32 3.63 11.14
N LEU A 389 9.63 4.53 11.87
CA LEU A 389 8.32 4.30 12.42
C LEU A 389 7.22 4.94 11.56
N GLN A 390 6.17 4.19 11.29
CA GLN A 390 4.99 4.64 10.54
C GLN A 390 4.24 5.77 11.28
N ASN A 391 3.36 6.50 10.57
CA ASN A 391 2.55 7.57 11.13
C ASN A 391 1.03 7.33 11.01
N ARG A 392 0.60 6.09 11.17
CA ARG A 392 -0.82 5.69 11.03
C ARG A 392 -1.76 6.34 12.02
N GLY A 393 -1.25 6.70 13.19
CA GLY A 393 -2.02 7.41 14.22
C GLY A 393 -2.61 8.73 13.73
N HIS A 394 -1.96 9.42 12.77
CA HIS A 394 -2.54 10.60 12.13
C HIS A 394 -3.88 10.31 11.41
N GLY A 395 -4.14 9.06 11.04
CA GLY A 395 -5.41 8.64 10.44
C GLY A 395 -6.61 8.69 11.39
N PHE A 396 -6.42 8.80 12.70
CA PHE A 396 -7.52 8.95 13.65
C PHE A 396 -8.14 10.35 13.64
N SER A 397 -9.39 10.42 14.05
CA SER A 397 -10.08 11.66 14.42
C SER A 397 -9.98 11.90 15.93
N LEU A 398 -10.01 13.17 16.36
CA LEU A 398 -10.21 13.54 17.76
C LEU A 398 -11.64 14.07 18.03
N LYS A 399 -12.51 14.02 17.01
CA LYS A 399 -13.92 14.43 17.10
C LYS A 399 -14.74 13.25 17.62
N ALA A 400 -15.50 13.45 18.68
CA ALA A 400 -16.26 12.40 19.37
C ALA A 400 -17.30 11.70 18.49
N GLU A 401 -17.88 12.44 17.52
CA GLU A 401 -18.88 11.93 16.59
C GLU A 401 -18.31 11.06 15.45
N SER A 402 -16.98 11.02 15.30
CA SER A 402 -16.34 10.22 14.27
C SER A 402 -16.30 8.74 14.62
N PRO A 403 -16.71 7.81 13.74
CA PRO A 403 -16.50 6.39 13.98
C PRO A 403 -15.02 6.04 14.09
N ASN A 404 -14.14 6.86 13.52
CA ASN A 404 -12.69 6.71 13.58
C ASN A 404 -12.03 7.55 14.70
N VAL A 405 -12.79 7.91 15.76
CA VAL A 405 -12.22 8.59 16.92
C VAL A 405 -11.16 7.70 17.61
N VAL A 406 -10.03 8.28 18.01
CA VAL A 406 -8.96 7.57 18.70
C VAL A 406 -9.46 6.98 20.03
N ALA A 407 -9.04 5.76 20.29
CA ALA A 407 -9.31 5.08 21.58
C ALA A 407 -8.18 4.09 21.90
N PRO A 408 -7.97 3.75 23.19
CA PRO A 408 -6.99 2.77 23.64
C PRO A 408 -7.11 1.43 22.89
N GLY A 409 -6.03 0.97 22.26
CA GLY A 409 -6.00 -0.32 21.58
C GLY A 409 -6.82 -0.42 20.29
N LYS A 410 -7.38 0.68 19.80
CA LYS A 410 -8.14 0.74 18.54
C LYS A 410 -7.21 0.86 17.34
N ARG A 411 -7.55 0.20 16.23
CA ARG A 411 -6.84 0.37 14.94
C ARG A 411 -7.38 1.60 14.18
N PRO A 412 -6.52 2.43 13.57
CA PRO A 412 -6.95 3.57 12.76
C PRO A 412 -7.56 3.13 11.43
N PHE A 413 -8.35 4.01 10.80
CA PHE A 413 -8.64 3.92 9.37
C PHE A 413 -7.33 3.73 8.57
N HIS A 414 -7.32 2.75 7.66
CA HIS A 414 -6.10 2.32 7.01
C HIS A 414 -6.19 2.40 5.48
N THR A 415 -5.13 2.94 4.86
CA THR A 415 -5.12 3.20 3.42
C THR A 415 -4.50 2.10 2.58
N ILE A 416 -3.69 1.20 3.16
CA ILE A 416 -3.08 0.12 2.36
C ILE A 416 -4.06 -1.03 2.17
N ILE A 417 -4.15 -1.50 0.94
CA ILE A 417 -5.05 -2.57 0.52
C ILE A 417 -4.36 -3.47 -0.52
N PRO A 418 -4.18 -4.76 -0.24
CA PRO A 418 -3.87 -5.76 -1.27
C PRO A 418 -5.17 -6.18 -1.95
N ALA A 419 -5.15 -6.48 -3.24
CA ALA A 419 -6.32 -6.95 -3.98
C ALA A 419 -6.10 -8.33 -4.57
N PHE A 420 -7.18 -9.08 -4.75
CA PHE A 420 -7.15 -10.40 -5.38
C PHE A 420 -8.39 -10.60 -6.26
N LEU A 421 -8.22 -11.15 -7.45
CA LEU A 421 -9.30 -11.43 -8.38
C LEU A 421 -9.47 -12.94 -8.54
N THR A 422 -10.72 -13.40 -8.46
CA THR A 422 -11.11 -14.78 -8.79
C THR A 422 -12.15 -14.82 -9.90
N LYS A 423 -12.29 -15.97 -10.54
CA LYS A 423 -13.36 -16.30 -11.47
C LYS A 423 -13.82 -17.73 -11.21
N ASP A 424 -15.11 -17.93 -11.06
CA ASP A 424 -15.70 -19.25 -10.77
C ASP A 424 -15.00 -19.97 -9.58
N GLY A 425 -14.63 -19.19 -8.56
CA GLY A 425 -13.93 -19.68 -7.36
C GLY A 425 -12.45 -20.01 -7.56
N GLN A 426 -11.88 -19.76 -8.74
CA GLN A 426 -10.47 -20.00 -9.05
C GLN A 426 -9.66 -18.69 -9.06
N PRO A 427 -8.37 -18.72 -8.67
CA PRO A 427 -7.52 -17.55 -8.67
C PRO A 427 -7.23 -17.08 -10.10
N VAL A 428 -7.34 -15.78 -10.32
CA VAL A 428 -7.09 -15.14 -11.62
C VAL A 428 -5.92 -14.17 -11.54
N MET A 429 -5.93 -13.27 -10.54
CA MET A 429 -4.90 -12.24 -10.44
C MET A 429 -4.66 -11.84 -8.98
N SER A 430 -3.40 -11.79 -8.58
CA SER A 430 -2.95 -11.06 -7.40
C SER A 430 -2.39 -9.72 -7.84
N PHE A 431 -2.91 -8.60 -7.29
CA PHE A 431 -2.54 -7.27 -7.75
C PHE A 431 -2.75 -6.20 -6.68
N GLY A 432 -2.14 -5.06 -6.90
CA GLY A 432 -2.39 -3.86 -6.12
C GLY A 432 -1.72 -2.64 -6.72
N VAL A 433 -2.25 -1.47 -6.39
CA VAL A 433 -1.72 -0.17 -6.80
C VAL A 433 -1.42 0.62 -5.53
N MET A 434 -0.15 0.92 -5.25
CA MET A 434 0.25 1.71 -4.10
C MET A 434 -0.15 3.20 -4.25
N GLY A 435 -0.03 4.01 -3.17
CA GLY A 435 -0.22 5.47 -3.26
C GLY A 435 -1.28 6.06 -2.34
N GLY A 436 -1.43 5.56 -1.11
CA GLY A 436 -2.40 6.09 -0.15
C GLY A 436 -3.84 5.95 -0.64
N ASN A 437 -4.58 7.05 -0.72
CA ASN A 437 -5.97 7.06 -1.22
C ASN A 437 -6.09 6.85 -2.74
N MET A 438 -4.97 6.78 -3.47
CA MET A 438 -4.97 6.35 -4.88
C MET A 438 -5.25 4.86 -5.02
N GLN A 439 -5.02 4.03 -4.00
CA GLN A 439 -5.09 2.58 -4.09
C GLN A 439 -6.45 2.05 -4.59
N PRO A 440 -7.61 2.36 -3.99
CA PRO A 440 -8.89 1.87 -4.49
C PRO A 440 -9.24 2.45 -5.88
N GLN A 441 -8.81 3.67 -6.17
CA GLN A 441 -8.95 4.28 -7.49
C GLN A 441 -8.14 3.53 -8.55
N GLY A 442 -6.91 3.16 -8.21
CA GLY A 442 -6.03 2.37 -9.08
C GLY A 442 -6.54 0.94 -9.28
N HIS A 443 -7.08 0.29 -8.23
CA HIS A 443 -7.71 -1.04 -8.36
C HIS A 443 -8.89 -1.01 -9.33
N MET A 444 -9.80 -0.05 -9.18
CA MET A 444 -10.93 0.11 -10.07
C MET A 444 -10.49 0.40 -11.52
N GLN A 445 -9.61 1.40 -11.74
CA GLN A 445 -9.12 1.74 -13.08
C GLN A 445 -8.44 0.54 -13.76
N THR A 446 -7.65 -0.23 -13.01
CA THR A 446 -7.00 -1.46 -13.52
C THR A 446 -8.02 -2.48 -13.98
N LEU A 447 -9.04 -2.78 -13.18
CA LEU A 447 -10.05 -3.78 -13.54
C LEU A 447 -10.94 -3.34 -14.70
N VAL A 448 -11.32 -2.06 -14.78
CA VAL A 448 -12.04 -1.51 -15.95
C VAL A 448 -11.20 -1.70 -17.21
N ARG A 449 -9.90 -1.39 -17.19
CA ARG A 449 -9.02 -1.58 -18.35
C ARG A 449 -8.89 -3.04 -18.78
N MET A 450 -8.78 -3.94 -17.81
CA MET A 450 -8.59 -5.35 -18.12
C MET A 450 -9.90 -6.07 -18.47
N LEU A 451 -10.99 -5.81 -17.73
CA LEU A 451 -12.24 -6.57 -17.85
C LEU A 451 -13.25 -5.97 -18.84
N ASP A 452 -13.34 -4.63 -18.93
CA ASP A 452 -14.22 -3.98 -19.92
C ASP A 452 -13.52 -3.78 -21.27
N TYR A 453 -12.20 -3.50 -21.27
CA TYR A 453 -11.47 -3.16 -22.49
C TYR A 453 -10.45 -4.21 -22.94
N GLY A 454 -10.30 -5.32 -22.23
CA GLY A 454 -9.43 -6.43 -22.62
C GLY A 454 -7.94 -6.09 -22.68
N GLN A 455 -7.50 -5.03 -22.00
CA GLN A 455 -6.08 -4.67 -21.95
C GLN A 455 -5.28 -5.69 -21.14
N ASN A 456 -4.07 -6.02 -21.59
CA ASN A 456 -3.17 -6.89 -20.83
C ASN A 456 -2.65 -6.20 -19.56
N PRO A 457 -2.10 -6.96 -18.59
CA PRO A 457 -1.65 -6.39 -17.31
C PRO A 457 -0.64 -5.24 -17.44
N GLN A 458 0.30 -5.30 -18.40
CA GLN A 458 1.29 -4.24 -18.58
C GLN A 458 0.65 -2.98 -19.18
N ALA A 459 -0.24 -3.12 -20.16
CA ALA A 459 -0.98 -1.99 -20.72
C ALA A 459 -1.83 -1.28 -19.65
N ALA A 460 -2.47 -2.03 -18.76
CA ALA A 460 -3.22 -1.48 -17.64
C ALA A 460 -2.32 -0.76 -16.59
N CYS A 461 -1.05 -1.22 -16.42
CA CYS A 461 -0.04 -0.53 -15.63
C CYS A 461 0.39 0.80 -16.27
N ASP A 462 0.64 0.79 -17.59
CA ASP A 462 1.25 1.92 -18.31
C ASP A 462 0.24 3.02 -18.61
N ALA A 463 -1.04 2.70 -18.64
CA ALA A 463 -2.11 3.61 -19.00
C ALA A 463 -2.17 4.84 -18.09
N PRO A 464 -2.47 6.03 -18.64
CA PRO A 464 -2.61 7.25 -17.86
C PRO A 464 -3.74 7.12 -16.84
N ARG A 465 -3.49 7.67 -15.63
CA ARG A 465 -4.42 7.63 -14.49
C ARG A 465 -4.95 9.01 -14.16
N TRP A 466 -6.09 9.00 -13.51
CA TRP A 466 -6.62 10.14 -12.75
C TRP A 466 -6.67 9.78 -11.26
N ARG A 467 -6.72 10.83 -10.44
CA ARG A 467 -6.90 10.74 -9.00
C ARG A 467 -7.91 11.77 -8.53
N PHE A 468 -8.99 11.33 -7.93
CA PHE A 468 -9.91 12.18 -7.19
C PHE A 468 -9.29 12.60 -5.85
N ASN A 469 -9.32 13.88 -5.56
CA ASN A 469 -8.83 14.47 -4.32
C ASN A 469 -9.98 14.78 -3.35
N ALA A 470 -10.83 15.75 -3.68
CA ALA A 470 -12.00 16.13 -2.90
C ALA A 470 -12.96 16.95 -3.77
N GLY A 471 -14.26 16.94 -3.48
CA GLY A 471 -15.25 17.76 -4.18
C GLY A 471 -15.25 17.53 -5.69
N LEU A 472 -14.80 18.51 -6.44
CA LEU A 472 -14.63 18.44 -7.91
C LEU A 472 -13.17 18.29 -8.34
N GLU A 473 -12.22 18.30 -7.40
CA GLU A 473 -10.77 18.33 -7.66
C GLU A 473 -10.24 16.98 -8.09
N ILE A 474 -9.69 16.91 -9.30
CA ILE A 474 -9.13 15.72 -9.94
C ILE A 474 -7.74 16.03 -10.45
N ASN A 475 -6.74 15.25 -10.05
CA ASN A 475 -5.45 15.25 -10.72
C ASN A 475 -5.48 14.25 -11.88
N VAL A 476 -4.87 14.60 -13.01
CA VAL A 476 -4.69 13.73 -14.17
C VAL A 476 -3.23 13.73 -14.61
N GLU A 477 -2.75 12.60 -15.09
CA GLU A 477 -1.40 12.52 -15.67
C GLU A 477 -1.32 13.28 -16.98
N ALA A 478 -0.18 13.92 -17.24
CA ALA A 478 0.09 14.68 -18.47
C ALA A 478 -0.02 13.81 -19.76
N ALA A 479 0.14 12.49 -19.62
CA ALA A 479 -0.06 11.54 -20.72
C ALA A 479 -1.53 11.29 -21.09
N MET A 480 -2.51 11.79 -20.31
CA MET A 480 -3.93 11.66 -20.64
C MET A 480 -4.25 12.50 -21.90
N ASN A 481 -5.12 11.95 -22.76
CA ASN A 481 -5.53 12.63 -23.98
C ASN A 481 -6.06 14.04 -23.68
N PRO A 482 -5.49 15.11 -24.27
CA PRO A 482 -5.92 16.49 -24.01
C PRO A 482 -7.41 16.74 -24.29
N ALA A 483 -7.99 16.07 -25.29
CA ALA A 483 -9.44 16.19 -25.58
C ALA A 483 -10.29 15.57 -24.47
N THR A 484 -9.84 14.48 -23.84
CA THR A 484 -10.50 13.89 -22.68
C THR A 484 -10.40 14.82 -21.47
N VAL A 485 -9.22 15.39 -21.22
CA VAL A 485 -9.03 16.39 -20.16
C VAL A 485 -9.97 17.58 -20.33
N GLN A 486 -10.07 18.14 -21.54
CA GLN A 486 -10.95 19.28 -21.82
C GLN A 486 -12.42 18.88 -21.65
N GLY A 487 -12.86 17.75 -22.20
CA GLY A 487 -14.23 17.29 -22.07
C GLY A 487 -14.64 17.01 -20.61
N LEU A 488 -13.74 16.54 -19.77
CA LEU A 488 -14.01 16.41 -18.32
C LEU A 488 -14.16 17.77 -17.63
N ARG A 489 -13.36 18.79 -18.03
CA ARG A 489 -13.55 20.17 -17.56
C ARG A 489 -14.90 20.76 -17.98
N ASP A 490 -15.32 20.48 -19.21
CA ASP A 490 -16.62 20.95 -19.75
C ASP A 490 -17.80 20.32 -18.99
N LEU A 491 -17.63 19.12 -18.42
CA LEU A 491 -18.59 18.49 -17.51
C LEU A 491 -18.56 19.08 -16.09
N GLY A 492 -17.58 19.94 -15.77
CA GLY A 492 -17.47 20.64 -14.49
C GLY A 492 -16.49 20.01 -13.48
N HIS A 493 -15.67 19.05 -13.88
CA HIS A 493 -14.55 18.62 -13.04
C HIS A 493 -13.43 19.70 -13.03
N HIS A 494 -12.80 19.90 -11.89
CA HIS A 494 -11.64 20.76 -11.73
C HIS A 494 -10.37 19.92 -11.87
N LEU A 495 -9.73 19.96 -13.06
CA LEU A 495 -8.60 19.11 -13.37
C LEU A 495 -7.27 19.87 -13.28
N ASP A 496 -6.36 19.30 -12.46
CA ASP A 496 -4.94 19.62 -12.47
C ASP A 496 -4.17 18.56 -13.27
N VAL A 497 -3.40 19.01 -14.26
CA VAL A 497 -2.50 18.13 -15.05
C VAL A 497 -1.16 18.08 -14.32
N ILE A 498 -0.72 16.86 -13.98
CA ILE A 498 0.48 16.61 -13.19
C ILE A 498 1.54 15.95 -14.06
N ASP A 499 2.70 16.59 -14.19
CA ASP A 499 3.84 16.07 -14.95
C ASP A 499 4.60 14.98 -14.17
N ASP A 500 4.70 15.11 -12.84
CA ASP A 500 5.33 14.11 -11.97
C ASP A 500 4.33 13.03 -11.53
N SER A 501 4.11 12.04 -12.39
CA SER A 501 3.24 10.88 -12.14
C SER A 501 3.61 10.08 -10.90
N TYR A 502 4.87 10.18 -10.46
CA TYR A 502 5.38 9.41 -9.34
C TYR A 502 4.74 9.77 -7.99
N GLN A 503 4.41 11.04 -7.79
CA GLN A 503 3.92 11.53 -6.49
C GLN A 503 2.44 11.22 -6.26
N ASP A 504 1.62 11.19 -7.31
CA ASP A 504 0.17 11.25 -7.19
C ASP A 504 -0.58 9.98 -7.65
N PHE A 505 -0.07 9.23 -8.61
CA PHE A 505 -0.86 8.19 -9.31
C PHE A 505 -0.54 6.75 -8.91
N GLY A 506 0.25 6.58 -7.87
CA GLY A 506 0.61 5.27 -7.34
C GLY A 506 1.51 4.47 -8.30
N ALA A 507 1.58 3.17 -8.07
CA ALA A 507 2.24 2.23 -8.97
C ALA A 507 1.66 0.83 -8.78
N GLY A 508 1.37 0.15 -9.88
CA GLY A 508 0.80 -1.19 -9.92
C GLY A 508 1.86 -2.28 -10.02
N GLN A 509 1.56 -3.44 -9.43
CA GLN A 509 2.30 -4.68 -9.64
C GLN A 509 1.26 -5.79 -9.78
N PHE A 510 1.29 -6.53 -10.87
CA PHE A 510 0.23 -7.49 -11.21
C PHE A 510 0.83 -8.83 -11.59
N ILE A 511 0.20 -9.93 -11.12
CA ILE A 511 0.45 -11.28 -11.58
C ILE A 511 -0.89 -11.90 -11.96
N TRP A 512 -1.08 -12.14 -13.26
CA TRP A 512 -2.25 -12.79 -13.83
C TRP A 512 -1.93 -14.26 -14.10
N ARG A 513 -2.78 -15.18 -13.67
CA ARG A 513 -2.66 -16.61 -13.96
C ARG A 513 -3.09 -16.89 -15.39
N ALA A 514 -2.17 -17.41 -16.23
CA ALA A 514 -2.44 -17.69 -17.64
C ALA A 514 -3.27 -18.96 -17.85
N GLY A 515 -3.10 -19.94 -16.96
CA GLY A 515 -3.77 -21.24 -17.00
C GLY A 515 -3.28 -22.14 -15.89
N GLU A 516 -2.89 -23.38 -16.20
CA GLU A 516 -2.26 -24.28 -15.22
C GLU A 516 -0.86 -23.76 -14.84
N PRO A 517 -0.60 -23.44 -13.55
CA PRO A 517 0.62 -22.76 -13.13
C PRO A 517 1.92 -23.48 -13.51
N SER A 518 1.94 -24.82 -13.45
CA SER A 518 3.10 -25.64 -13.79
C SER A 518 3.39 -25.74 -15.30
N VAL A 519 2.43 -25.39 -16.14
CA VAL A 519 2.51 -25.51 -17.61
C VAL A 519 2.45 -24.15 -18.29
N GLU A 520 1.38 -23.36 -18.03
CA GLU A 520 1.11 -22.09 -18.67
C GLU A 520 1.62 -20.89 -17.86
N GLY A 521 1.76 -21.09 -16.53
CA GLY A 521 2.34 -20.11 -15.64
C GLY A 521 1.51 -18.83 -15.47
N TYR A 522 2.21 -17.71 -15.45
CA TYR A 522 1.69 -16.40 -15.13
C TYR A 522 2.16 -15.34 -16.11
N VAL A 523 1.38 -14.27 -16.24
CA VAL A 523 1.73 -13.03 -16.91
C VAL A 523 1.89 -11.95 -15.86
N ALA A 524 3.09 -11.38 -15.73
CA ALA A 524 3.38 -10.37 -14.70
C ALA A 524 3.70 -9.01 -15.31
N ALA A 525 3.30 -7.96 -14.62
CA ALA A 525 3.54 -6.58 -14.98
C ALA A 525 4.12 -5.78 -13.80
N SER A 526 4.94 -4.77 -14.13
CA SER A 526 5.50 -3.83 -13.17
C SER A 526 5.37 -2.41 -13.69
N ASP A 527 4.89 -1.51 -12.85
CA ASP A 527 4.57 -0.12 -13.19
C ASP A 527 5.82 0.71 -13.53
N PRO A 528 5.82 1.46 -14.64
CA PRO A 528 6.94 2.31 -15.04
C PRO A 528 7.16 3.52 -14.12
N ARG A 529 6.19 3.86 -13.28
CA ARG A 529 6.28 4.98 -12.31
C ARG A 529 7.21 4.69 -11.12
N ARG A 530 7.88 3.54 -11.09
CA ARG A 530 8.86 3.13 -10.06
C ARG A 530 10.09 2.51 -10.71
N ASP A 531 11.15 2.37 -9.90
CA ASP A 531 12.34 1.60 -10.27
C ASP A 531 12.08 0.08 -10.42
N GLY A 532 10.82 -0.34 -10.40
CA GLY A 532 10.32 -1.70 -10.22
C GLY A 532 10.68 -2.70 -11.30
N LEU A 533 10.54 -3.98 -10.96
CA LEU A 533 10.80 -5.12 -11.82
C LEU A 533 9.80 -6.24 -11.54
N ALA A 534 9.20 -6.80 -12.61
CA ALA A 534 8.66 -8.15 -12.61
C ALA A 534 9.75 -9.11 -13.09
N ALA A 535 10.05 -10.15 -12.33
CA ALA A 535 11.08 -11.14 -12.64
C ALA A 535 10.55 -12.56 -12.39
N GLY A 536 10.93 -13.49 -13.26
CA GLY A 536 10.46 -14.88 -13.17
C GLY A 536 11.32 -15.86 -13.96
N TYR A 537 11.03 -17.19 -13.78
CA TYR A 537 11.65 -18.29 -14.51
C TYR A 537 10.67 -19.44 -14.73
#